data_6ee74b6dc9f7905ef773e2e15b70c219
#
_entry.id   6ee74b6dc9f7905ef773e2e15b70c219
#
_cell.length_a   1.000
_cell.length_b   1.000
_cell.length_c   1.000
_cell.angle_alpha   90.00
_cell.angle_beta   90.00
_cell.angle_gamma   90.00
#
_symmetry.space_group_name_H-M   'P 1'
#
loop_
_entity.id
_entity.type
_entity.pdbx_description
1 polymer ?
#
loop_
_entity_poly.entity_id
_entity_poly.type
_entity_poly.pdbx_seq_one_letter_code
_entity_poly.pdbx_strand_id
1 'polypeptide(L)'
;MLNIHQHNQRGITLVVDEILALFNSVKRYNSKNNLIEDLLTAYSGQPLKVIRKSESRPILIKNPCINVIGSIQTNMLQEVFRTEFFANGLLDRFLFVYPKNRKISGWRREERNAPRPDI
;
A
#
# COMPACT_ATOMS: atom_id res chain seq x y z
N MET A 1 1.76 9.67 -3.94
CA MET A 1 0.95 8.57 -4.48
C MET A 1 0.12 9.01 -5.68
N LEU A 2 -0.88 9.88 -5.55
CA LEU A 2 -1.82 10.21 -6.63
C LEU A 2 -1.18 10.88 -7.86
N ASN A 3 -0.14 11.71 -7.69
CA ASN A 3 0.62 12.26 -8.82
C ASN A 3 1.28 11.19 -9.68
N ILE A 4 1.77 10.11 -9.05
CA ILE A 4 2.37 8.99 -9.78
C ILE A 4 1.27 8.24 -10.52
N HIS A 5 0.12 8.01 -9.88
CA HIS A 5 -1.00 7.31 -10.50
C HIS A 5 -1.56 8.06 -11.72
N GLN A 6 -1.64 9.39 -11.66
CA GLN A 6 -2.12 10.21 -12.79
C GLN A 6 -1.34 9.94 -14.09
N HIS A 7 -0.05 9.65 -13.98
CA HIS A 7 0.81 9.35 -15.13
C HIS A 7 0.88 7.85 -15.45
N ASN A 8 0.22 7.00 -14.65
CA ASN A 8 0.20 5.55 -14.81
C ASN A 8 -1.25 5.05 -14.86
N GLN A 9 -1.85 5.09 -16.05
CA GLN A 9 -3.26 4.71 -16.25
C GLN A 9 -3.57 3.25 -15.92
N ARG A 10 -2.55 2.37 -15.93
CA ARG A 10 -2.69 0.95 -15.57
C ARG A 10 -2.75 0.71 -14.07
N GLY A 11 -2.55 1.75 -13.26
CA GLY A 11 -2.50 1.66 -11.82
C GLY A 11 -1.09 1.72 -11.23
N ILE A 12 -1.03 1.64 -9.90
CA ILE A 12 0.21 1.68 -9.13
C ILE A 12 0.20 0.60 -8.05
N THR A 13 1.39 0.18 -7.65
CA THR A 13 1.58 -0.69 -6.48
C THR A 13 2.43 0.03 -5.44
N LEU A 14 1.92 0.11 -4.24
CA LEU A 14 2.67 0.57 -3.06
C LEU A 14 3.31 -0.65 -2.40
N VAL A 15 4.63 -0.66 -2.33
CA VAL A 15 5.38 -1.66 -1.57
C VAL A 15 5.86 -1.01 -0.28
N VAL A 16 5.41 -1.54 0.85
CA VAL A 16 5.65 -0.97 2.17
C VAL A 16 6.27 -2.02 3.07
N ASP A 17 7.47 -1.78 3.56
CA ASP A 17 8.17 -2.73 4.42
C ASP A 17 7.43 -2.94 5.74
N GLU A 18 6.95 -1.85 6.37
CA GLU A 18 6.15 -1.89 7.59
C GLU A 18 4.79 -1.21 7.36
N ILE A 19 3.73 -2.01 7.20
CA ILE A 19 2.40 -1.47 6.85
C ILE A 19 1.78 -0.64 7.99
N LEU A 20 2.15 -0.92 9.24
CA LEU A 20 1.70 -0.12 10.38
C LEU A 20 2.17 1.33 10.29
N ALA A 21 3.38 1.57 9.76
CA ALA A 21 3.88 2.92 9.52
C ALA A 21 3.01 3.69 8.51
N LEU A 22 2.51 3.00 7.47
CA LEU A 22 1.57 3.58 6.51
C LEU A 22 0.27 4.00 7.22
N PHE A 23 -0.31 3.13 8.03
CA PHE A 23 -1.54 3.42 8.77
C PHE A 23 -1.35 4.54 9.78
N ASN A 24 -0.24 4.54 10.53
CA ASN A 24 0.07 5.57 11.51
C ASN A 24 0.40 6.94 10.89
N SER A 25 0.95 6.96 9.67
CA SER A 25 1.21 8.21 8.96
C SER A 25 -0.06 9.01 8.70
N VAL A 26 -1.18 8.33 8.55
CA VAL A 26 -2.49 8.94 8.34
C VAL A 26 -3.00 9.63 9.60
N LYS A 27 -2.75 9.06 10.79
CA LYS A 27 -3.16 9.64 12.07
C LYS A 27 -2.46 10.98 12.36
N ARG A 28 -1.18 11.10 12.00
CA ARG A 28 -0.35 12.28 12.30
C ARG A 28 -0.68 13.49 11.43
N TYR A 29 -1.21 13.27 10.23
CA TYR A 29 -1.54 14.33 9.29
C TYR A 29 -3.03 14.63 9.29
N ASN A 30 -3.55 15.08 10.44
CA ASN A 30 -4.89 15.64 10.53
C ASN A 30 -5.11 16.68 9.40
N SER A 31 -6.12 16.46 8.61
CA SER A 31 -6.86 17.39 7.74
C SER A 31 -6.46 17.61 6.27
N LYS A 32 -5.37 17.06 5.72
CA LYS A 32 -5.04 17.35 4.30
C LYS A 32 -4.65 16.17 3.39
N ASN A 33 -4.43 15.00 3.95
CA ASN A 33 -4.15 13.80 3.15
C ASN A 33 -5.07 12.67 3.62
N ASN A 34 -6.21 12.54 2.98
CA ASN A 34 -7.18 11.48 3.22
C ASN A 34 -6.74 10.17 2.55
N LEU A 35 -5.51 9.69 2.83
CA LEU A 35 -4.99 8.47 2.20
C LEU A 35 -5.92 7.28 2.39
N ILE A 36 -6.52 7.13 3.58
CA ILE A 36 -7.48 6.05 3.84
C ILE A 36 -8.71 6.21 2.96
N GLU A 37 -9.29 7.40 2.92
CA GLU A 37 -10.46 7.68 2.08
C GLU A 37 -10.16 7.48 0.60
N ASP A 38 -8.97 7.90 0.15
CA ASP A 38 -8.49 7.66 -1.21
C ASP A 38 -8.40 6.16 -1.52
N LEU A 39 -7.86 5.34 -0.58
CA LEU A 39 -7.75 3.90 -0.74
C LEU A 39 -9.14 3.23 -0.75
N LEU A 40 -10.04 3.64 0.14
CA LEU A 40 -11.42 3.13 0.19
C LEU A 40 -12.19 3.48 -1.08
N THR A 41 -12.03 4.72 -1.56
CA THR A 41 -12.65 5.21 -2.80
C THR A 41 -12.12 4.46 -4.01
N ALA A 42 -10.79 4.27 -4.08
CA ALA A 42 -10.15 3.49 -5.14
C ALA A 42 -10.61 2.04 -5.16
N TYR A 43 -10.70 1.40 -3.99
CA TYR A 43 -11.19 0.02 -3.86
C TYR A 43 -12.62 -0.13 -4.37
N SER A 44 -13.45 0.89 -4.15
CA SER A 44 -14.83 0.92 -4.64
C SER A 44 -14.95 1.27 -6.14
N GLY A 45 -13.83 1.47 -6.84
CA GLY A 45 -13.80 1.83 -8.26
C GLY A 45 -14.30 3.24 -8.55
N GLN A 46 -14.42 4.09 -7.53
CA GLN A 46 -14.90 5.46 -7.70
C GLN A 46 -13.76 6.39 -8.13
N PRO A 47 -14.03 7.39 -8.99
CA PRO A 47 -13.03 8.36 -9.42
C PRO A 47 -12.43 9.14 -8.24
N LEU A 48 -11.11 9.33 -8.27
CA LEU A 48 -10.38 10.13 -7.30
C LEU A 48 -10.15 11.54 -7.85
N LYS A 49 -10.60 12.56 -7.10
CA LYS A 49 -10.35 13.97 -7.42
C LYS A 49 -9.64 14.63 -6.26
N VAL A 50 -8.45 15.15 -6.52
CA VAL A 50 -7.67 15.86 -5.51
C VAL A 50 -7.38 17.29 -5.99
N ILE A 51 -7.75 18.25 -5.17
CA ILE A 51 -7.47 19.66 -5.39
C ILE A 51 -6.37 20.07 -4.41
N ARG A 52 -5.21 20.46 -4.93
CA ARG A 52 -4.11 20.97 -4.11
C ARG A 52 -3.95 22.48 -4.35
N LYS A 53 -3.73 23.23 -3.27
CA LYS A 53 -3.52 24.69 -3.37
C LYS A 53 -2.24 25.05 -4.15
N SER A 54 -1.28 24.14 -4.21
CA SER A 54 0.01 24.33 -4.90
C SER A 54 -0.03 23.97 -6.39
N GLU A 55 -1.09 23.37 -6.87
CA GLU A 55 -1.21 22.92 -8.26
C GLU A 55 -2.33 23.67 -8.96
N SER A 56 -2.04 24.20 -10.15
CA SER A 56 -3.01 24.98 -10.96
C SER A 56 -4.14 24.12 -11.53
N ARG A 57 -4.00 22.80 -11.53
CA ARG A 57 -4.99 21.87 -12.06
C ARG A 57 -5.29 20.74 -11.06
N PRO A 58 -6.56 20.36 -10.88
CA PRO A 58 -6.92 19.24 -10.03
C PRO A 58 -6.42 17.93 -10.65
N ILE A 59 -5.96 17.01 -9.79
CA ILE A 59 -5.66 15.63 -10.21
C ILE A 59 -7.01 14.90 -10.31
N LEU A 60 -7.29 14.32 -11.47
CA LEU A 60 -8.46 13.48 -11.70
C LEU A 60 -8.03 12.11 -12.20
N ILE A 61 -8.33 11.07 -11.42
CA ILE A 61 -8.10 9.67 -11.78
C ILE A 61 -9.46 9.02 -11.94
N LYS A 62 -9.84 8.76 -13.18
CA LYS A 62 -11.18 8.20 -13.51
C LYS A 62 -11.33 6.75 -13.06
N ASN A 63 -10.30 5.95 -13.29
CA ASN A 63 -10.28 4.51 -12.99
C ASN A 63 -9.10 4.22 -12.06
N PRO A 64 -9.22 4.46 -10.75
CA PRO A 64 -8.13 4.21 -9.83
C PRO A 64 -7.89 2.71 -9.68
N CYS A 65 -6.61 2.31 -9.77
CA CYS A 65 -6.15 0.96 -9.48
C CYS A 65 -4.91 1.07 -8.59
N ILE A 66 -5.08 0.78 -7.31
CA ILE A 66 -4.04 0.91 -6.30
C ILE A 66 -3.91 -0.42 -5.57
N ASN A 67 -2.75 -1.07 -5.73
CA ASN A 67 -2.39 -2.25 -4.98
C ASN A 67 -1.48 -1.85 -3.82
N VAL A 68 -1.63 -2.49 -2.67
CA VAL A 68 -0.77 -2.29 -1.51
C VAL A 68 -0.23 -3.66 -1.09
N ILE A 69 1.07 -3.78 -1.02
CA ILE A 69 1.78 -4.96 -0.51
C ILE A 69 2.68 -4.50 0.61
N GLY A 70 2.62 -5.17 1.74
CA GLY A 70 3.48 -4.84 2.86
C GLY A 70 3.66 -5.98 3.83
N SER A 71 4.63 -5.84 4.72
CA SER A 71 4.83 -6.74 5.85
C SER A 71 4.38 -6.08 7.15
N ILE A 72 4.15 -6.89 8.16
CA ILE A 72 3.86 -6.45 9.52
C ILE A 72 4.45 -7.44 10.51
N GLN A 73 5.02 -6.92 11.58
CA GLN A 73 5.49 -7.75 12.68
C GLN A 73 4.30 -8.37 13.40
N THR A 74 4.41 -9.66 13.73
CA THR A 74 3.30 -10.42 14.35
C THR A 74 2.81 -9.81 15.66
N ASN A 75 3.72 -9.27 16.47
CA ASN A 75 3.37 -8.60 17.73
C ASN A 75 2.59 -7.29 17.54
N MET A 76 2.70 -6.66 16.36
CA MET A 76 1.99 -5.42 16.02
C MET A 76 0.59 -5.66 15.44
N LEU A 77 0.24 -6.88 15.09
CA LEU A 77 -1.09 -7.21 14.56
C LEU A 77 -2.21 -6.79 15.51
N GLN A 78 -2.05 -7.02 16.82
CA GLN A 78 -3.05 -6.64 17.80
C GLN A 78 -3.31 -5.13 17.84
N GLU A 79 -2.27 -4.33 17.61
CA GLU A 79 -2.39 -2.88 17.54
C GLU A 79 -3.23 -2.46 16.34
N VAL A 80 -2.99 -3.05 15.17
CA VAL A 80 -3.75 -2.77 13.94
C VAL A 80 -5.24 -3.08 14.13
N PHE A 81 -5.56 -4.24 14.69
CA PHE A 81 -6.96 -4.66 14.89
C PHE A 81 -7.70 -3.91 16.01
N ARG A 82 -7.00 -3.22 16.91
CA ARG A 82 -7.60 -2.39 17.95
C ARG A 82 -7.88 -0.95 17.52
N THR A 83 -7.43 -0.56 16.33
CA THR A 83 -7.51 0.83 15.86
C THR A 83 -8.82 1.13 15.15
N GLU A 84 -9.05 2.41 14.92
CA GLU A 84 -10.14 2.94 14.09
C GLU A 84 -10.14 2.39 12.65
N PHE A 85 -9.04 1.79 12.19
CA PHE A 85 -8.96 1.18 10.86
C PHE A 85 -9.90 -0.03 10.70
N PHE A 86 -10.22 -0.70 11.80
CA PHE A 86 -11.24 -1.75 11.81
C PHE A 86 -12.63 -1.12 11.65
N ALA A 87 -12.90 -0.04 12.37
CA ALA A 87 -14.21 0.61 12.37
C ALA A 87 -14.58 1.22 11.00
N ASN A 88 -13.61 1.67 10.21
CA ASN A 88 -13.87 2.25 8.88
C ASN A 88 -13.85 1.23 7.73
N GLY A 89 -13.68 -0.06 8.04
CA GLY A 89 -13.67 -1.14 7.06
C GLY A 89 -12.41 -1.20 6.19
N LEU A 90 -11.35 -0.45 6.51
CA LEU A 90 -10.10 -0.50 5.75
C LEU A 90 -9.47 -1.88 5.81
N LEU A 91 -9.43 -2.48 7.00
CA LEU A 91 -8.81 -3.78 7.22
C LEU A 91 -9.52 -4.92 6.47
N ASP A 92 -10.82 -4.81 6.27
CA ASP A 92 -11.61 -5.80 5.51
C ASP A 92 -11.22 -5.88 4.03
N ARG A 93 -10.44 -4.91 3.55
CA ARG A 93 -9.93 -4.83 2.19
C ARG A 93 -8.50 -5.34 2.04
N PHE A 94 -7.91 -5.81 3.15
CA PHE A 94 -6.58 -6.40 3.15
C PHE A 94 -6.65 -7.91 3.37
N LEU A 95 -5.88 -8.65 2.59
CA LEU A 95 -5.66 -10.07 2.81
C LEU A 95 -4.42 -10.24 3.70
N PHE A 96 -4.62 -10.74 4.91
CA PHE A 96 -3.55 -11.07 5.83
C PHE A 96 -3.11 -12.51 5.64
N VAL A 97 -1.83 -12.72 5.38
CA VAL A 97 -1.23 -14.04 5.18
C VAL A 97 -0.21 -14.30 6.27
N TYR A 98 -0.38 -15.39 7.00
CA TYR A 98 0.55 -15.85 8.03
C TYR A 98 1.04 -17.27 7.72
N PRO A 99 2.27 -17.44 7.21
CA PRO A 99 2.80 -18.77 6.92
C PRO A 99 3.15 -19.52 8.20
N LYS A 100 2.47 -20.64 8.46
CA LYS A 100 2.67 -21.46 9.67
C LYS A 100 4.02 -22.23 9.66
N ASN A 101 4.49 -22.64 8.49
CA ASN A 101 5.70 -23.46 8.33
C ASN A 101 6.77 -22.71 7.55
N ARG A 102 7.62 -21.99 8.25
CA ARG A 102 8.78 -21.33 7.65
C ARG A 102 9.95 -22.33 7.59
N LYS A 103 10.11 -23.03 6.49
CA LYS A 103 11.39 -23.64 6.19
C LYS A 103 12.34 -22.54 5.72
N ILE A 104 13.26 -22.13 6.58
CA ILE A 104 14.35 -21.25 6.18
C ILE A 104 15.30 -22.13 5.36
N SER A 105 15.22 -22.05 4.03
CA SER A 105 16.26 -22.61 3.19
C SER A 105 17.52 -21.78 3.41
N GLY A 106 18.63 -22.44 3.80
CA GLY A 106 19.93 -21.77 3.88
C GLY A 106 20.26 -21.12 2.53
N TRP A 107 21.04 -20.05 2.56
CA TRP A 107 21.53 -19.40 1.36
C TRP A 107 22.28 -20.44 0.50
N ARG A 108 21.77 -20.73 -0.72
CA ARG A 108 22.49 -21.56 -1.68
C ARG A 108 23.68 -20.76 -2.20
N ARG A 109 24.87 -21.17 -1.78
CA ARG A 109 26.13 -20.60 -2.29
C ARG A 109 26.40 -20.92 -3.78
N GLU A 110 25.65 -21.85 -4.35
CA GLU A 110 25.91 -22.41 -5.69
C GLU A 110 25.50 -21.48 -6.86
N GLU A 111 24.68 -20.48 -6.64
CA GLU A 111 24.22 -19.60 -7.74
C GLU A 111 25.23 -18.52 -8.15
N ARG A 112 26.40 -18.46 -7.50
CA ARG A 112 27.42 -17.46 -7.84
C ARG A 112 28.14 -17.74 -9.16
N ASN A 113 28.01 -18.96 -9.73
CA ASN A 113 28.66 -19.41 -10.95
C ASN A 113 27.70 -19.61 -12.14
N ALA A 114 26.45 -19.21 -12.04
CA ALA A 114 25.56 -19.22 -13.19
C ALA A 114 26.06 -18.22 -14.24
N PRO A 115 26.27 -18.61 -15.50
CA PRO A 115 26.62 -17.67 -16.55
C PRO A 115 25.52 -16.62 -16.69
N ARG A 116 25.90 -15.35 -16.75
CA ARG A 116 24.94 -14.27 -17.00
C ARG A 116 24.41 -14.48 -18.42
N PRO A 117 23.07 -14.42 -18.61
CA PRO A 117 22.55 -14.40 -19.98
C PRO A 117 23.10 -13.17 -20.68
N ASP A 118 23.70 -13.38 -21.85
CA ASP A 118 24.16 -12.31 -22.72
C ASP A 118 22.95 -11.44 -23.10
N ILE A 119 23.09 -10.13 -22.86
CA ILE A 119 22.11 -9.10 -23.22
C ILE A 119 22.39 -8.69 -24.67
#